data_ef836914e529925b3cca9134ed32fc03
#
_entry.id   ef836914e529925b3cca9134ed32fc03
#
_cell.length_a   1.000
_cell.length_b   1.000
_cell.length_c   1.000
_cell.angle_alpha   90.00
_cell.angle_beta   90.00
_cell.angle_gamma   90.00
#
_symmetry.space_group_name_H-M   'P 1'
#
loop_
_entity.id
_entity.type
_entity.pdbx_description
1 polymer ?
#
loop_
_entity_poly.entity_id
_entity_poly.type
_entity_poly.pdbx_seq_one_letter_code
_entity_poly.pdbx_strand_id
1 'polypeptide(L)'
;QASDDATDDAALVEALGIAVKVIPGEECALKITNKSDLATATQILLPNTQKQIRVGIGTDAHAFSSDKNRKLSLAGLIWDGEIGLDGHSDADVASHAICDALLSAASLGDLGSNFGTSDAKYAGASGAQMLSETMTKVKAAGFVIENVSVQIVGNRPKIAPRRAEAIAA
;
A
#
# COMPACT_ATOMS: atom_id res chain seq x y z
N GLN A 1 8.01 -50.69 -34.27
CA GLN A 1 7.04 -50.09 -33.34
C GLN A 1 7.81 -49.12 -32.44
N ALA A 2 7.73 -47.82 -32.75
CA ALA A 2 8.21 -46.80 -31.82
C ALA A 2 7.34 -46.90 -30.58
N SER A 3 7.95 -46.97 -29.40
CA SER A 3 7.19 -47.00 -28.14
C SER A 3 6.45 -45.68 -27.96
N ASP A 4 5.17 -45.75 -27.56
CA ASP A 4 4.33 -44.57 -27.25
C ASP A 4 4.82 -43.76 -26.05
N ASP A 5 6.02 -44.05 -25.52
CA ASP A 5 6.62 -43.43 -24.32
C ASP A 5 7.77 -42.49 -24.60
N ALA A 6 7.94 -42.00 -25.84
CA ALA A 6 8.97 -41.00 -26.09
C ALA A 6 8.60 -39.66 -25.46
N THR A 7 9.41 -39.18 -24.52
CA THR A 7 9.15 -37.94 -23.75
C THR A 7 9.53 -36.69 -24.50
N ASP A 8 10.34 -36.79 -25.57
CA ASP A 8 10.75 -35.71 -26.45
C ASP A 8 11.14 -36.18 -27.85
N ASP A 9 11.34 -35.21 -28.75
CA ASP A 9 11.68 -35.47 -30.15
C ASP A 9 13.09 -36.10 -30.31
N ALA A 10 14.01 -35.81 -29.39
CA ALA A 10 15.37 -36.35 -29.43
C ALA A 10 15.35 -37.87 -29.18
N ALA A 11 14.54 -38.34 -28.22
CA ALA A 11 14.37 -39.78 -27.96
C ALA A 11 13.79 -40.50 -29.16
N LEU A 12 12.89 -39.91 -29.93
CA LEU A 12 12.36 -40.48 -31.17
C LEU A 12 13.45 -40.60 -32.25
N VAL A 13 14.29 -39.60 -32.39
CA VAL A 13 15.39 -39.59 -33.36
C VAL A 13 16.46 -40.64 -32.99
N GLU A 14 16.78 -40.77 -31.69
CA GLU A 14 17.72 -41.83 -31.22
C GLU A 14 17.17 -43.24 -31.43
N ALA A 15 15.87 -43.44 -31.26
CA ALA A 15 15.20 -44.71 -31.50
C ALA A 15 15.30 -45.15 -33.00
N LEU A 16 15.50 -44.22 -33.91
CA LEU A 16 15.79 -44.46 -35.34
C LEU A 16 17.24 -44.76 -35.63
N GLY A 17 18.12 -44.81 -34.60
CA GLY A 17 19.56 -45.08 -34.76
C GLY A 17 20.33 -43.84 -35.21
N ILE A 18 19.78 -42.65 -35.18
CA ILE A 18 20.42 -41.40 -35.54
C ILE A 18 21.08 -40.78 -34.29
N ALA A 19 22.38 -40.50 -34.38
CA ALA A 19 23.08 -39.88 -33.25
C ALA A 19 22.61 -38.45 -32.99
N VAL A 20 22.15 -38.17 -31.78
CA VAL A 20 21.78 -36.85 -31.32
C VAL A 20 22.98 -36.19 -30.60
N LYS A 21 23.38 -35.01 -31.02
CA LYS A 21 24.47 -34.24 -30.39
C LYS A 21 23.88 -33.25 -29.38
N VAL A 22 24.27 -33.39 -28.11
CA VAL A 22 23.96 -32.41 -27.09
C VAL A 22 24.88 -31.23 -27.21
N ILE A 23 24.31 -30.03 -27.23
CA ILE A 23 25.05 -28.77 -27.23
C ILE A 23 24.69 -27.97 -25.95
N PRO A 24 25.60 -27.11 -25.45
CA PRO A 24 25.23 -26.21 -24.34
C PRO A 24 24.03 -25.35 -24.72
N GLY A 25 23.06 -25.23 -23.84
CA GLY A 25 21.89 -24.38 -23.99
C GLY A 25 21.84 -23.35 -22.87
N GLU A 26 20.87 -22.46 -22.95
CA GLU A 26 20.60 -21.46 -21.92
C GLU A 26 19.60 -22.06 -20.90
N GLU A 27 19.84 -21.84 -19.60
CA GLU A 27 18.93 -22.32 -18.54
C GLU A 27 17.52 -21.74 -18.67
N CYS A 28 17.38 -20.56 -19.30
CA CYS A 28 16.09 -19.92 -19.56
C CYS A 28 15.34 -20.51 -20.77
N ALA A 29 15.95 -21.38 -21.56
CA ALA A 29 15.30 -22.06 -22.71
C ALA A 29 14.43 -23.22 -22.21
N LEU A 30 13.43 -22.91 -21.38
CA LEU A 30 12.52 -23.86 -20.76
C LEU A 30 11.35 -24.21 -21.69
N LYS A 31 11.12 -25.52 -21.92
CA LYS A 31 9.90 -26.00 -22.56
C LYS A 31 8.73 -25.97 -21.55
N ILE A 32 7.70 -25.22 -21.87
CA ILE A 32 6.50 -25.12 -21.03
C ILE A 32 5.52 -26.24 -21.43
N THR A 33 5.36 -27.24 -20.58
CA THR A 33 4.48 -28.39 -20.83
C THR A 33 3.38 -28.55 -19.79
N ASN A 34 3.56 -27.95 -18.62
CA ASN A 34 2.61 -28.03 -17.52
C ASN A 34 2.51 -26.69 -16.76
N LYS A 35 1.61 -26.62 -15.75
CA LYS A 35 1.40 -25.39 -14.97
C LYS A 35 2.61 -24.97 -14.12
N SER A 36 3.42 -25.93 -13.66
CA SER A 36 4.63 -25.61 -12.89
C SER A 36 5.71 -24.99 -13.78
N ASP A 37 5.83 -25.45 -15.03
CA ASP A 37 6.78 -24.87 -16.00
C ASP A 37 6.40 -23.41 -16.31
N LEU A 38 5.09 -23.14 -16.43
CA LEU A 38 4.60 -21.76 -16.63
C LEU A 38 4.98 -20.85 -15.44
N ALA A 39 4.86 -21.34 -14.21
CA ALA A 39 5.27 -20.59 -13.02
C ALA A 39 6.77 -20.31 -13.03
N THR A 40 7.59 -21.32 -13.39
CA THR A 40 9.05 -21.18 -13.53
C THR A 40 9.41 -20.20 -14.64
N ALA A 41 8.81 -20.30 -15.82
CA ALA A 41 9.03 -19.37 -16.92
C ALA A 41 8.65 -17.93 -16.54
N THR A 42 7.57 -17.76 -15.80
CA THR A 42 7.16 -16.45 -15.28
C THR A 42 8.22 -15.86 -14.36
N GLN A 43 8.81 -16.66 -13.47
CA GLN A 43 9.90 -16.20 -12.59
C GLN A 43 11.17 -15.85 -13.36
N ILE A 44 11.49 -16.57 -14.44
CA ILE A 44 12.67 -16.30 -15.28
C ILE A 44 12.48 -15.02 -16.12
N LEU A 45 11.30 -14.84 -16.72
CA LEU A 45 11.02 -13.77 -17.68
C LEU A 45 10.63 -12.45 -17.00
N LEU A 46 9.96 -12.51 -15.85
CA LEU A 46 9.68 -11.33 -15.08
C LEU A 46 10.86 -11.09 -14.15
N PRO A 47 11.67 -10.04 -14.41
CA PRO A 47 12.72 -9.68 -13.47
C PRO A 47 12.05 -9.53 -12.10
N ASN A 48 12.67 -10.16 -11.15
CA ASN A 48 12.26 -10.29 -9.75
C ASN A 48 11.54 -8.99 -9.28
N THR A 49 10.24 -8.94 -9.46
CA THR A 49 9.38 -7.95 -8.85
C THR A 49 9.27 -8.32 -7.37
N GLN A 50 10.43 -8.28 -6.67
CA GLN A 50 10.38 -8.27 -5.22
C GLN A 50 9.51 -7.09 -4.87
N LYS A 51 8.31 -7.39 -4.32
CA LYS A 51 7.48 -6.36 -3.72
C LYS A 51 8.38 -5.58 -2.79
N GLN A 52 8.74 -4.34 -3.17
CA GLN A 52 9.47 -3.47 -2.27
C GLN A 52 8.51 -3.09 -1.14
N ILE A 53 8.78 -3.63 0.04
CA ILE A 53 8.08 -3.19 1.24
C ILE A 53 8.67 -1.84 1.63
N ARG A 54 7.82 -0.84 1.76
CA ARG A 54 8.17 0.49 2.25
C ARG A 54 7.44 0.77 3.54
N VAL A 55 8.10 1.45 4.44
CA VAL A 55 7.56 1.85 5.74
C VAL A 55 7.69 3.37 5.84
N GLY A 56 6.65 4.02 6.31
CA GLY A 56 6.64 5.44 6.61
C GLY A 56 6.15 5.69 8.02
N ILE A 57 6.60 6.78 8.59
CA ILE A 57 6.16 7.26 9.90
C ILE A 57 5.58 8.66 9.70
N GLY A 58 4.40 8.88 10.28
CA GLY A 58 3.78 10.19 10.35
C GLY A 58 3.43 10.51 11.80
N THR A 59 3.57 11.77 12.15
CA THR A 59 3.18 12.30 13.47
C THR A 59 2.50 13.64 13.28
N ASP A 60 1.45 13.88 14.06
CA ASP A 60 0.79 15.18 14.09
C ASP A 60 0.43 15.55 15.51
N ALA A 61 0.38 16.83 15.79
CA ALA A 61 0.05 17.36 17.11
C ALA A 61 -0.66 18.72 16.98
N HIS A 62 -1.81 18.83 17.59
CA HIS A 62 -2.60 20.04 17.61
C HIS A 62 -2.91 20.51 19.04
N ALA A 63 -2.96 21.81 19.24
CA ALA A 63 -3.45 22.38 20.48
C ALA A 63 -4.98 22.22 20.57
N PHE A 64 -5.51 22.21 21.77
CA PHE A 64 -6.94 22.35 21.97
C PHE A 64 -7.41 23.73 21.57
N SER A 65 -8.54 23.80 20.85
CA SER A 65 -9.10 25.07 20.40
C SER A 65 -9.66 25.90 21.55
N SER A 66 -9.47 27.22 21.45
CA SER A 66 -10.14 28.18 22.34
C SER A 66 -11.63 28.38 21.97
N ASP A 67 -12.02 28.03 20.73
CA ASP A 67 -13.41 28.06 20.31
C ASP A 67 -14.18 26.87 20.88
N LYS A 68 -15.05 27.16 21.86
CA LYS A 68 -15.89 26.14 22.52
C LYS A 68 -16.93 25.49 21.60
N ASN A 69 -17.21 26.09 20.43
CA ASN A 69 -18.15 25.56 19.46
C ASN A 69 -17.47 24.62 18.47
N ARG A 70 -16.14 24.61 18.43
CA ARG A 70 -15.39 23.72 17.55
C ARG A 70 -15.52 22.28 18.01
N LYS A 71 -16.07 21.43 17.15
CA LYS A 71 -16.22 20.00 17.42
C LYS A 71 -14.87 19.32 17.33
N LEU A 72 -14.66 18.27 18.13
CA LEU A 72 -13.51 17.41 18.02
C LEU A 72 -13.72 16.40 16.92
N SER A 73 -12.91 16.50 15.86
CA SER A 73 -12.71 15.42 14.89
C SER A 73 -11.47 14.62 15.29
N LEU A 74 -11.59 13.31 15.41
CA LEU A 74 -10.45 12.44 15.73
C LEU A 74 -10.70 11.02 15.22
N ALA A 75 -9.74 10.52 14.44
CA ALA A 75 -9.78 9.20 13.82
C ALA A 75 -11.07 8.97 12.99
N GLY A 76 -11.42 9.95 12.14
CA GLY A 76 -12.60 9.90 11.28
C GLY A 76 -13.94 10.11 11.96
N LEU A 77 -13.96 10.32 13.27
CA LEU A 77 -15.18 10.45 14.08
C LEU A 77 -15.33 11.84 14.69
N ILE A 78 -16.60 12.25 14.86
CA ILE A 78 -16.93 13.41 15.69
C ILE A 78 -17.15 12.94 17.13
N TRP A 79 -16.56 13.66 18.07
CA TRP A 79 -16.62 13.37 19.50
C TRP A 79 -17.42 14.47 20.20
N ASP A 80 -18.71 14.24 20.38
CA ASP A 80 -19.60 15.23 21.00
C ASP A 80 -19.25 15.43 22.48
N GLY A 81 -19.30 16.69 22.90
CA GLY A 81 -18.96 17.08 24.26
C GLY A 81 -17.46 17.17 24.58
N GLU A 82 -16.60 16.88 23.61
CA GLU A 82 -15.15 17.06 23.75
C GLU A 82 -14.68 18.37 23.12
N ILE A 83 -13.55 18.89 23.61
CA ILE A 83 -12.95 20.14 23.10
C ILE A 83 -12.31 19.87 21.77
N GLY A 84 -12.65 20.64 20.73
CA GLY A 84 -12.04 20.54 19.40
C GLY A 84 -10.56 20.89 19.39
N LEU A 85 -9.85 20.44 18.38
CA LEU A 85 -8.46 20.79 18.13
C LEU A 85 -8.36 22.01 17.22
N ASP A 86 -7.32 22.81 17.38
CA ASP A 86 -7.09 23.99 16.56
C ASP A 86 -6.37 23.61 15.26
N GLY A 87 -6.75 24.21 14.14
CA GLY A 87 -6.14 23.93 12.83
C GLY A 87 -6.98 24.46 11.67
N HIS A 88 -6.42 24.45 10.46
CA HIS A 88 -7.05 24.97 9.23
C HIS A 88 -8.13 24.04 8.66
N SER A 89 -7.97 22.73 8.88
CA SER A 89 -8.93 21.68 8.50
C SER A 89 -9.84 21.34 9.68
N ASP A 90 -10.38 20.15 9.73
CA ASP A 90 -11.08 19.61 10.91
C ASP A 90 -10.12 19.26 12.07
N ALA A 91 -8.79 19.37 11.84
CA ALA A 91 -7.72 19.08 12.79
C ALA A 91 -7.74 17.65 13.34
N ASP A 92 -8.15 16.68 12.51
CA ASP A 92 -8.07 15.26 12.87
C ASP A 92 -6.61 14.78 12.83
N VAL A 93 -5.91 14.87 13.96
CA VAL A 93 -4.50 14.51 14.10
C VAL A 93 -4.20 13.06 13.72
N ALA A 94 -5.16 12.15 13.90
CA ALA A 94 -4.96 10.75 13.52
C ALA A 94 -4.94 10.59 11.99
N SER A 95 -5.90 11.19 11.31
CA SER A 95 -5.96 11.19 9.85
C SER A 95 -4.75 11.89 9.23
N HIS A 96 -4.31 13.00 9.80
CA HIS A 96 -3.13 13.74 9.33
C HIS A 96 -1.86 12.90 9.48
N ALA A 97 -1.65 12.27 10.64
CA ALA A 97 -0.50 11.39 10.86
C ALA A 97 -0.50 10.19 9.91
N ILE A 98 -1.67 9.63 9.59
CA ILE A 98 -1.79 8.56 8.59
C ILE A 98 -1.39 9.07 7.20
N CYS A 99 -1.88 10.25 6.79
CA CYS A 99 -1.51 10.85 5.51
C CYS A 99 0.02 11.01 5.40
N ASP A 100 0.67 11.56 6.42
CA ASP A 100 2.12 11.74 6.45
C ASP A 100 2.87 10.42 6.36
N ALA A 101 2.44 9.41 7.12
CA ALA A 101 3.05 8.08 7.06
C ALA A 101 2.98 7.47 5.65
N LEU A 102 1.81 7.56 5.00
CA LEU A 102 1.58 7.00 3.68
C LEU A 102 2.36 7.75 2.58
N LEU A 103 2.34 9.09 2.62
CA LEU A 103 3.08 9.93 1.69
C LEU A 103 4.60 9.72 1.84
N SER A 104 5.10 9.66 3.06
CA SER A 104 6.50 9.39 3.38
C SER A 104 6.93 8.01 2.86
N ALA A 105 6.16 6.95 3.13
CA ALA A 105 6.45 5.61 2.62
C ALA A 105 6.53 5.56 1.09
N ALA A 106 5.65 6.30 0.41
CA ALA A 106 5.59 6.37 -1.04
C ALA A 106 6.61 7.36 -1.65
N SER A 107 7.39 8.09 -0.84
CA SER A 107 8.29 9.18 -1.27
C SER A 107 7.56 10.32 -2.00
N LEU A 108 6.35 10.63 -1.55
CA LEU A 108 5.47 11.66 -2.12
C LEU A 108 5.46 12.97 -1.28
N GLY A 109 6.42 13.13 -0.36
CA GLY A 109 6.49 14.26 0.53
C GLY A 109 5.66 14.08 1.81
N ASP A 110 5.04 15.14 2.27
CA ASP A 110 4.24 15.22 3.49
C ASP A 110 2.88 15.86 3.24
N LEU A 111 2.05 15.93 4.27
CA LEU A 111 0.72 16.53 4.22
C LEU A 111 0.80 18.01 3.83
N GLY A 112 1.76 18.75 4.40
CA GLY A 112 1.94 20.16 4.12
C GLY A 112 2.28 20.46 2.67
N SER A 113 3.16 19.68 2.05
CA SER A 113 3.55 19.83 0.65
C SER A 113 2.46 19.41 -0.34
N ASN A 114 1.58 18.49 0.07
CA ASN A 114 0.52 17.97 -0.78
C ASN A 114 -0.80 18.72 -0.68
N PHE A 115 -1.13 19.24 0.49
CA PHE A 115 -2.44 19.85 0.76
C PHE A 115 -2.34 21.32 1.12
N GLY A 116 -1.20 21.78 1.59
CA GLY A 116 -0.90 23.18 1.87
C GLY A 116 -1.94 23.90 2.74
N THR A 117 -1.49 24.86 3.52
CA THR A 117 -2.42 25.71 4.30
C THR A 117 -2.96 26.90 3.50
N SER A 118 -2.37 27.18 2.33
CA SER A 118 -2.72 28.29 1.47
C SER A 118 -3.72 27.94 0.36
N ASP A 119 -3.97 26.66 0.11
CA ASP A 119 -4.92 26.22 -0.90
C ASP A 119 -6.34 26.24 -0.32
N ALA A 120 -7.16 27.14 -0.85
CA ALA A 120 -8.57 27.28 -0.45
C ALA A 120 -9.38 25.99 -0.63
N LYS A 121 -8.95 25.06 -1.48
CA LYS A 121 -9.57 23.75 -1.68
C LYS A 121 -9.62 22.94 -0.38
N TYR A 122 -8.62 23.10 0.48
CA TYR A 122 -8.49 22.31 1.72
C TYR A 122 -8.90 23.08 2.98
N ALA A 123 -9.36 24.32 2.82
CA ALA A 123 -9.93 25.07 3.93
C ALA A 123 -11.18 24.35 4.47
N GLY A 124 -11.11 23.85 5.70
CA GLY A 124 -12.18 23.06 6.31
C GLY A 124 -12.32 21.63 5.80
N ALA A 125 -11.37 21.12 5.00
CA ALA A 125 -11.37 19.75 4.56
C ALA A 125 -11.37 18.77 5.74
N SER A 126 -12.10 17.67 5.62
CA SER A 126 -12.09 16.62 6.64
C SER A 126 -10.86 15.73 6.51
N GLY A 127 -10.43 15.12 7.64
CA GLY A 127 -9.38 14.11 7.64
C GLY A 127 -9.70 12.94 6.69
N ALA A 128 -10.95 12.54 6.60
CA ALA A 128 -11.40 11.51 5.65
C ALA A 128 -11.18 11.90 4.19
N GLN A 129 -11.42 13.17 3.83
CA GLN A 129 -11.15 13.67 2.48
C GLN A 129 -9.64 13.63 2.17
N MET A 130 -8.81 14.09 3.10
CA MET A 130 -7.35 14.07 2.94
C MET A 130 -6.80 12.64 2.82
N LEU A 131 -7.32 11.70 3.61
CA LEU A 131 -6.99 10.27 3.51
C LEU A 131 -7.35 9.70 2.14
N SER A 132 -8.55 9.98 1.64
CA SER A 132 -9.00 9.52 0.31
C SER A 132 -8.10 10.04 -0.82
N GLU A 133 -7.73 11.31 -0.78
CA GLU A 133 -6.81 11.90 -1.77
C GLU A 133 -5.39 11.31 -1.63
N THR A 134 -4.91 11.10 -0.41
CA THR A 134 -3.62 10.45 -0.14
C THR A 134 -3.60 9.02 -0.69
N MET A 135 -4.63 8.22 -0.42
CA MET A 135 -4.77 6.88 -0.98
C MET A 135 -4.72 6.88 -2.50
N THR A 136 -5.39 7.84 -3.13
CA THR A 136 -5.38 8.01 -4.59
C THR A 136 -3.97 8.28 -5.12
N LYS A 137 -3.22 9.18 -4.47
CA LYS A 137 -1.83 9.49 -4.83
C LYS A 137 -0.90 8.29 -4.66
N VAL A 138 -1.00 7.58 -3.53
CA VAL A 138 -0.20 6.37 -3.23
C VAL A 138 -0.46 5.28 -4.26
N LYS A 139 -1.73 5.04 -4.59
CA LYS A 139 -2.13 4.08 -5.63
C LYS A 139 -1.62 4.48 -7.02
N ALA A 140 -1.72 5.75 -7.38
CA ALA A 140 -1.21 6.27 -8.66
C ALA A 140 0.32 6.13 -8.77
N ALA A 141 1.04 6.17 -7.66
CA ALA A 141 2.48 5.91 -7.60
C ALA A 141 2.85 4.41 -7.63
N GLY A 142 1.86 3.52 -7.78
CA GLY A 142 2.06 2.07 -7.93
C GLY A 142 2.18 1.30 -6.63
N PHE A 143 1.83 1.90 -5.49
CA PHE A 143 1.91 1.24 -4.18
C PHE A 143 0.55 0.71 -3.72
N VAL A 144 0.61 -0.31 -2.87
CA VAL A 144 -0.54 -0.89 -2.17
C VAL A 144 -0.30 -0.71 -0.68
N ILE A 145 -1.33 -0.25 0.04
CA ILE A 145 -1.29 -0.09 1.49
C ILE A 145 -1.63 -1.46 2.10
N GLU A 146 -0.69 -2.04 2.83
CA GLU A 146 -0.89 -3.34 3.50
C GLU A 146 -1.55 -3.16 4.88
N ASN A 147 -1.07 -2.21 5.68
CA ASN A 147 -1.66 -1.87 6.97
C ASN A 147 -1.22 -0.47 7.44
N VAL A 148 -1.96 0.06 8.39
CA VAL A 148 -1.62 1.27 9.15
C VAL A 148 -1.83 1.00 10.63
N SER A 149 -0.88 1.41 11.47
CA SER A 149 -1.02 1.38 12.92
C SER A 149 -0.92 2.80 13.47
N VAL A 150 -1.91 3.20 14.26
CA VAL A 150 -2.00 4.55 14.83
C VAL A 150 -1.93 4.49 16.34
N GLN A 151 -1.09 5.34 16.91
CA GLN A 151 -1.00 5.54 18.35
C GLN A 151 -1.47 6.95 18.67
N ILE A 152 -2.53 7.07 19.47
CA ILE A 152 -3.07 8.35 19.91
C ILE A 152 -2.69 8.55 21.37
N VAL A 153 -1.99 9.65 21.65
CA VAL A 153 -1.57 10.03 22.99
C VAL A 153 -2.31 11.30 23.40
N GLY A 154 -3.10 11.22 24.44
CA GLY A 154 -3.88 12.34 24.92
C GLY A 154 -4.70 11.98 26.17
N ASN A 155 -5.12 12.99 26.93
CA ASN A 155 -5.96 12.77 28.10
C ASN A 155 -7.43 12.43 27.72
N ARG A 156 -7.90 12.99 26.64
CA ARG A 156 -9.28 12.88 26.11
C ARG A 156 -9.27 12.97 24.59
N PRO A 157 -10.30 12.37 23.91
CA PRO A 157 -11.35 11.54 24.43
C PRO A 157 -10.88 10.15 24.84
N LYS A 158 -11.71 9.37 25.51
CA LYS A 158 -11.42 7.95 25.76
C LYS A 158 -11.75 7.15 24.50
N ILE A 159 -10.71 6.74 23.75
CA ILE A 159 -10.85 6.06 22.45
C ILE A 159 -11.49 4.66 22.59
N ALA A 160 -11.20 3.94 23.67
CA ALA A 160 -11.56 2.53 23.83
C ALA A 160 -13.05 2.21 23.54
N PRO A 161 -14.04 3.01 24.02
CA PRO A 161 -15.45 2.71 23.75
C PRO A 161 -15.84 2.78 22.27
N ARG A 162 -15.16 3.58 21.47
CA ARG A 162 -15.46 3.80 20.05
C ARG A 162 -14.36 3.32 19.11
N ARG A 163 -13.42 2.50 19.62
CA ARG A 163 -12.28 2.01 18.83
C ARG A 163 -12.73 1.27 17.56
N ALA A 164 -13.73 0.43 17.64
CA ALA A 164 -14.25 -0.30 16.48
C ALA A 164 -14.82 0.64 15.41
N GLU A 165 -15.51 1.70 15.80
CA GLU A 165 -16.00 2.73 14.88
C GLU A 165 -14.84 3.46 14.20
N ALA A 166 -13.84 3.87 14.98
CA ALA A 166 -12.65 4.57 14.47
C ALA A 166 -11.79 3.71 13.54
N ILE A 167 -11.80 2.39 13.68
CA ILE A 167 -11.10 1.47 12.75
C ILE A 167 -11.90 1.31 11.46
N ALA A 168 -13.22 1.44 11.52
CA ALA A 168 -14.10 1.26 10.36
C ALA A 168 -14.30 2.56 9.53
N ALA A 169 -14.01 3.73 10.13
CA ALA A 169 -14.12 5.03 9.48
C ALA A 169 -12.96 5.27 8.51
#